data_d180af978fe4d75d715ede44d839008e
#
_entry.id   d180af978fe4d75d715ede44d839008e
#
_cell.length_a   1.000
_cell.length_b   1.000
_cell.length_c   1.000
_cell.angle_alpha   90.00
_cell.angle_beta   90.00
_cell.angle_gamma   90.00
#
_symmetry.space_group_name_H-M   'P 1'
#
loop_
_entity.id
_entity.type
_entity.pdbx_description
1 polymer ?
#
loop_
_entity_poly.entity_id
_entity_poly.type
_entity_poly.pdbx_seq_one_letter_code
_entity_poly.pdbx_strand_id
1 'polypeptide(L)'
;LTHPRRKAVKRMDQNEKEEKRKAWVRFRVMDVLRNHDQEARVIESQIAAERAALAEDLKEILESAFPSSQLSDAGVRVQSSPDPDARMVNMVTRTEKRRNTADRRIGALERQAQQIEDVLSAILDMDSQSKCVLLALYYPFRSYKEAADFLHMAKATIYRQRKTALDSLFATMYKSDSFR
;
A
#
# COMPACT_ATOMS: atom_id res chain seq x y z
N LEU A 1 8.60 13.19 41.77
CA LEU A 1 8.50 11.75 42.10
C LEU A 1 7.55 11.06 41.11
N THR A 2 8.09 10.51 40.03
CA THR A 2 7.32 9.78 38.99
C THR A 2 6.99 8.37 39.50
N HIS A 3 5.72 8.07 39.72
CA HIS A 3 5.22 6.82 40.28
C HIS A 3 5.71 5.59 39.47
N PRO A 4 6.34 4.58 40.11
CA PRO A 4 6.85 3.39 39.41
C PRO A 4 5.77 2.60 38.67
N ARG A 5 4.51 2.61 39.15
CA ARG A 5 3.36 1.97 38.47
C ARG A 5 3.06 2.56 37.09
N ARG A 6 3.19 3.88 36.88
CA ARG A 6 2.96 4.50 35.55
C ARG A 6 4.03 4.10 34.52
N LYS A 7 5.29 3.87 34.95
CA LYS A 7 6.36 3.39 34.07
C LYS A 7 6.15 1.92 33.68
N ALA A 8 5.65 1.07 34.59
CA ALA A 8 5.38 -0.34 34.30
C ALA A 8 4.22 -0.51 33.29
N VAL A 9 3.09 0.19 33.48
CA VAL A 9 1.95 0.18 32.56
C VAL A 9 2.39 0.67 31.17
N LYS A 10 3.14 1.76 31.09
CA LYS A 10 3.62 2.31 29.81
C LYS A 10 4.57 1.35 29.05
N ARG A 11 5.36 0.55 29.80
CA ARG A 11 6.24 -0.49 29.21
C ARG A 11 5.43 -1.69 28.71
N MET A 12 4.40 -2.12 29.44
CA MET A 12 3.50 -3.20 28.99
C MET A 12 2.77 -2.81 27.71
N ASP A 13 2.23 -1.59 27.61
CA ASP A 13 1.58 -1.08 26.39
C ASP A 13 2.56 -1.01 25.20
N GLN A 14 3.83 -0.67 25.44
CA GLN A 14 4.84 -0.62 24.39
C GLN A 14 5.21 -2.02 23.88
N ASN A 15 5.41 -2.98 24.78
CA ASN A 15 5.71 -4.36 24.40
C ASN A 15 4.55 -4.99 23.61
N GLU A 16 3.31 -4.73 24.00
CA GLU A 16 2.14 -5.23 23.27
C GLU A 16 2.04 -4.63 21.86
N LYS A 17 2.32 -3.33 21.71
CA LYS A 17 2.36 -2.66 20.40
C LYS A 17 3.48 -3.23 19.52
N GLU A 18 4.63 -3.51 20.10
CA GLU A 18 5.76 -4.08 19.38
C GLU A 18 5.47 -5.51 18.90
N GLU A 19 4.87 -6.34 19.73
CA GLU A 19 4.47 -7.70 19.34
C GLU A 19 3.38 -7.69 18.26
N LYS A 20 2.39 -6.79 18.36
CA LYS A 20 1.38 -6.60 17.30
C LYS A 20 2.04 -6.17 15.99
N ARG A 21 3.02 -5.28 16.04
CA ARG A 21 3.76 -4.87 14.85
C ARG A 21 4.57 -6.02 14.26
N LYS A 22 5.27 -6.80 15.06
CA LYS A 22 5.99 -8.00 14.58
C LYS A 22 5.05 -9.01 13.92
N ALA A 23 3.90 -9.26 14.54
CA ALA A 23 2.89 -10.15 13.97
C ALA A 23 2.36 -9.62 12.63
N TRP A 24 2.08 -8.33 12.52
CA TRP A 24 1.62 -7.69 11.29
C TRP A 24 2.69 -7.77 10.18
N VAL A 25 3.96 -7.47 10.48
CA VAL A 25 5.05 -7.59 9.51
C VAL A 25 5.17 -9.02 8.98
N ARG A 26 5.13 -10.02 9.87
CA ARG A 26 5.13 -11.44 9.45
C ARG A 26 3.97 -11.78 8.53
N PHE A 27 2.76 -11.36 8.92
CA PHE A 27 1.56 -11.58 8.11
C PHE A 27 1.72 -10.94 6.73
N ARG A 28 2.13 -9.67 6.68
CA ARG A 28 2.27 -8.91 5.42
C ARG A 28 3.34 -9.50 4.49
N VAL A 29 4.50 -9.85 5.02
CA VAL A 29 5.56 -10.52 4.24
C VAL A 29 5.06 -11.84 3.66
N MET A 30 4.36 -12.65 4.45
CA MET A 30 3.82 -13.92 3.97
C MET A 30 2.73 -13.74 2.92
N ASP A 31 1.95 -12.69 3.02
CA ASP A 31 0.94 -12.33 2.02
C ASP A 31 1.60 -11.92 0.70
N VAL A 32 2.60 -11.03 0.76
CA VAL A 32 3.40 -10.63 -0.41
C VAL A 32 4.03 -11.86 -1.08
N LEU A 33 4.68 -12.75 -0.31
CA LEU A 33 5.30 -13.96 -0.87
C LEU A 33 4.32 -14.84 -1.64
N ARG A 34 3.05 -14.85 -1.25
CA ARG A 34 2.01 -15.69 -1.88
C ARG A 34 1.32 -15.03 -3.04
N ASN A 35 1.13 -13.70 -2.99
CA ASN A 35 0.16 -13.00 -3.84
C ASN A 35 0.77 -11.82 -4.62
N HIS A 36 2.08 -11.58 -4.55
CA HIS A 36 2.74 -10.36 -5.06
C HIS A 36 2.34 -9.99 -6.50
N ASP A 37 2.32 -10.95 -7.44
CA ASP A 37 1.98 -10.67 -8.85
C ASP A 37 0.53 -10.20 -9.02
N GLN A 38 -0.39 -10.84 -8.32
CA GLN A 38 -1.80 -10.46 -8.36
C GLN A 38 -2.02 -9.13 -7.65
N GLU A 39 -1.41 -8.95 -6.49
CA GLU A 39 -1.53 -7.74 -5.69
C GLU A 39 -0.95 -6.53 -6.43
N ALA A 40 0.23 -6.65 -7.04
CA ALA A 40 0.85 -5.58 -7.82
C ALA A 40 -0.06 -5.10 -8.95
N ARG A 41 -0.64 -6.03 -9.73
CA ARG A 41 -1.60 -5.69 -10.81
C ARG A 41 -2.86 -5.00 -10.29
N VAL A 42 -3.38 -5.45 -9.15
CA VAL A 42 -4.55 -4.84 -8.52
C VAL A 42 -4.22 -3.41 -8.07
N ILE A 43 -3.07 -3.19 -7.43
CA ILE A 43 -2.62 -1.87 -7.00
C ILE A 43 -2.46 -0.92 -8.20
N GLU A 44 -1.79 -1.36 -9.27
CA GLU A 44 -1.63 -0.57 -10.50
C GLU A 44 -2.99 -0.18 -11.10
N SER A 45 -3.91 -1.13 -11.19
CA SER A 45 -5.27 -0.89 -11.68
C SER A 45 -6.03 0.11 -10.81
N GLN A 46 -5.91 0.01 -9.48
CA GLN A 46 -6.55 0.93 -8.55
C GLN A 46 -5.97 2.34 -8.62
N ILE A 47 -4.65 2.50 -8.76
CA ILE A 47 -4.00 3.79 -8.97
C ILE A 47 -4.49 4.43 -10.28
N ALA A 48 -4.55 3.66 -11.36
CA ALA A 48 -5.06 4.15 -12.64
C ALA A 48 -6.52 4.59 -12.54
N ALA A 49 -7.36 3.81 -11.85
CA ALA A 49 -8.77 4.14 -11.62
C ALA A 49 -8.95 5.42 -10.78
N GLU A 50 -8.18 5.61 -9.70
CA GLU A 50 -8.24 6.83 -8.88
C GLU A 50 -7.77 8.07 -9.67
N ARG A 51 -6.74 7.94 -10.51
CA ARG A 51 -6.28 9.03 -11.39
C ARG A 51 -7.34 9.40 -12.43
N ALA A 52 -7.99 8.42 -13.03
CA ALA A 52 -9.07 8.65 -13.99
C ALA A 52 -10.29 9.30 -13.32
N ALA A 53 -10.70 8.81 -12.15
CA ALA A 53 -11.79 9.41 -11.38
C ALA A 53 -11.47 10.85 -10.95
N LEU A 54 -10.23 11.13 -10.55
CA LEU A 54 -9.80 12.50 -10.24
C LEU A 54 -9.92 13.42 -11.46
N ALA A 55 -9.50 12.96 -12.65
CA ALA A 55 -9.58 13.75 -13.87
C ALA A 55 -11.03 14.10 -14.23
N GLU A 56 -11.95 13.12 -14.10
CA GLU A 56 -13.38 13.33 -14.37
C GLU A 56 -14.03 14.27 -13.35
N ASP A 57 -13.74 14.09 -12.05
CA ASP A 57 -14.24 14.98 -11.00
C ASP A 57 -13.75 16.43 -11.18
N LEU A 58 -12.49 16.62 -11.58
CA LEU A 58 -11.95 17.97 -11.84
C LEU A 58 -12.62 18.61 -13.05
N LYS A 59 -12.93 17.84 -14.09
CA LYS A 59 -13.67 18.31 -15.26
C LYS A 59 -15.08 18.73 -14.86
N GLU A 60 -15.81 17.92 -14.09
CA GLU A 60 -17.15 18.24 -13.58
C GLU A 60 -17.16 19.50 -12.73
N ILE A 61 -16.17 19.68 -11.85
CA ILE A 61 -16.01 20.88 -11.02
C ILE A 61 -15.84 22.11 -11.91
N LEU A 62 -15.02 22.03 -12.96
CA LEU A 62 -14.80 23.11 -13.92
C LEU A 62 -16.06 23.44 -14.70
N GLU A 63 -16.74 22.44 -15.23
CA GLU A 63 -18.00 22.62 -15.99
C GLU A 63 -19.10 23.22 -15.11
N SER A 64 -19.19 22.81 -13.84
CA SER A 64 -20.15 23.40 -12.89
C SER A 64 -19.84 24.81 -12.48
N ALA A 65 -18.56 25.22 -12.49
CA ALA A 65 -18.14 26.57 -12.17
C ALA A 65 -18.37 27.56 -13.35
N PHE A 66 -18.22 27.05 -14.57
CA PHE A 66 -18.36 27.81 -15.81
C PHE A 66 -19.36 27.15 -16.76
N PRO A 67 -20.66 27.10 -16.40
CA PRO A 67 -21.65 26.52 -17.30
C PRO A 67 -21.61 27.28 -18.63
N SER A 68 -21.41 26.56 -19.72
CA SER A 68 -21.54 27.12 -21.07
C SER A 68 -22.94 27.69 -21.18
N SER A 69 -23.04 28.98 -21.56
CA SER A 69 -24.32 29.62 -21.79
C SER A 69 -25.01 28.90 -22.95
N GLN A 70 -25.91 27.98 -22.65
CA GLN A 70 -26.87 27.54 -23.61
C GLN A 70 -27.79 28.73 -23.86
N LEU A 71 -27.61 29.39 -24.99
CA LEU A 71 -28.56 30.32 -25.55
C LEU A 71 -29.85 29.52 -25.83
N SER A 72 -30.70 29.39 -24.79
CA SER A 72 -32.08 28.98 -25.05
C SER A 72 -32.84 30.20 -25.52
N ASP A 73 -33.53 30.07 -26.64
CA ASP A 73 -34.34 31.07 -27.32
C ASP A 73 -35.56 31.53 -26.48
N ALA A 74 -35.65 31.17 -25.24
CA ALA A 74 -36.66 31.53 -24.27
C ALA A 74 -36.05 32.44 -23.20
N GLY A 75 -36.35 33.73 -23.34
CA GLY A 75 -36.16 34.83 -22.43
C GLY A 75 -35.23 34.66 -21.22
N VAL A 76 -34.14 35.42 -21.23
CA VAL A 76 -33.13 35.51 -20.18
C VAL A 76 -33.79 35.74 -18.82
N ARG A 77 -34.03 34.71 -18.02
CA ARG A 77 -34.15 34.84 -16.59
C ARG A 77 -32.73 35.00 -16.04
N VAL A 78 -32.36 36.25 -15.78
CA VAL A 78 -31.16 36.56 -14.99
C VAL A 78 -31.41 36.03 -13.57
N GLN A 79 -31.09 34.79 -13.31
CA GLN A 79 -30.87 34.35 -11.94
C GLN A 79 -29.71 35.18 -11.43
N SER A 80 -29.92 35.88 -10.31
CA SER A 80 -28.87 36.59 -9.60
C SER A 80 -27.67 35.63 -9.39
N SER A 81 -26.67 35.86 -10.23
CA SER A 81 -25.46 35.03 -10.22
C SER A 81 -24.76 35.26 -8.89
N PRO A 82 -24.44 34.23 -8.10
CA PRO A 82 -23.59 34.43 -6.95
C PRO A 82 -22.30 35.09 -7.40
N ASP A 83 -21.75 35.93 -6.52
CA ASP A 83 -20.52 36.68 -6.71
C ASP A 83 -19.47 35.85 -7.46
N PRO A 84 -18.89 36.33 -8.58
CA PRO A 84 -17.86 35.63 -9.34
C PRO A 84 -16.69 35.20 -8.47
N ASP A 85 -16.30 36.01 -7.49
CA ASP A 85 -15.22 35.68 -6.56
C ASP A 85 -15.58 34.52 -5.65
N ALA A 86 -16.82 34.47 -5.15
CA ALA A 86 -17.31 33.34 -4.35
C ALA A 86 -17.35 32.01 -5.15
N ARG A 87 -17.68 32.08 -6.44
CA ARG A 87 -17.63 30.90 -7.33
C ARG A 87 -16.20 30.40 -7.51
N MET A 88 -15.26 31.30 -7.77
CA MET A 88 -13.84 30.97 -7.92
C MET A 88 -13.29 30.32 -6.64
N VAL A 89 -13.55 30.94 -5.48
CA VAL A 89 -13.13 30.39 -4.18
C VAL A 89 -13.72 28.98 -3.95
N ASN A 90 -15.01 28.79 -4.22
CA ASN A 90 -15.65 27.50 -4.08
C ASN A 90 -15.07 26.45 -5.03
N MET A 91 -14.79 26.82 -6.28
CA MET A 91 -14.14 25.92 -7.25
C MET A 91 -12.76 25.50 -6.77
N VAL A 92 -11.91 26.44 -6.37
CA VAL A 92 -10.56 26.17 -5.87
C VAL A 92 -10.63 25.25 -4.66
N THR A 93 -11.46 25.56 -3.67
CA THR A 93 -11.62 24.77 -2.45
C THR A 93 -12.08 23.33 -2.74
N ARG A 94 -13.04 23.14 -3.65
CA ARG A 94 -13.51 21.80 -4.05
C ARG A 94 -12.41 21.03 -4.78
N THR A 95 -11.68 21.69 -5.67
CA THR A 95 -10.55 21.10 -6.41
C THR A 95 -9.46 20.64 -5.47
N GLU A 96 -9.03 21.48 -4.53
CA GLU A 96 -8.00 21.12 -3.54
C GLU A 96 -8.45 19.98 -2.64
N LYS A 97 -9.68 20.01 -2.15
CA LYS A 97 -10.23 18.92 -1.32
C LYS A 97 -10.23 17.58 -2.08
N ARG A 98 -10.62 17.61 -3.36
CA ARG A 98 -10.66 16.39 -4.18
C ARG A 98 -9.27 15.85 -4.48
N ARG A 99 -8.32 16.74 -4.86
CA ARG A 99 -6.90 16.37 -5.05
C ARG A 99 -6.32 15.76 -3.79
N ASN A 100 -6.44 16.44 -2.65
CA ASN A 100 -5.92 15.94 -1.37
C ASN A 100 -6.50 14.56 -0.99
N THR A 101 -7.74 14.27 -1.36
CA THR A 101 -8.36 12.98 -1.10
C THR A 101 -7.79 11.90 -2.02
N ALA A 102 -7.63 12.19 -3.31
CA ALA A 102 -7.03 11.27 -4.28
C ALA A 102 -5.56 11.00 -3.94
N ASP A 103 -4.77 12.04 -3.63
CA ASP A 103 -3.36 11.91 -3.27
C ASP A 103 -3.15 11.02 -2.04
N ARG A 104 -4.04 11.12 -1.03
CA ARG A 104 -3.98 10.24 0.14
C ARG A 104 -4.25 8.78 -0.22
N ARG A 105 -5.21 8.51 -1.10
CA ARG A 105 -5.55 7.15 -1.55
C ARG A 105 -4.44 6.57 -2.42
N ILE A 106 -3.97 7.32 -3.40
CA ILE A 106 -2.85 6.93 -4.26
C ILE A 106 -1.60 6.68 -3.41
N GLY A 107 -1.24 7.59 -2.52
CA GLY A 107 -0.09 7.41 -1.64
C GLY A 107 -0.21 6.21 -0.68
N ALA A 108 -1.42 5.77 -0.32
CA ALA A 108 -1.61 4.53 0.42
C ALA A 108 -1.34 3.30 -0.45
N LEU A 109 -1.80 3.31 -1.70
CA LEU A 109 -1.54 2.24 -2.68
C LEU A 109 -0.05 2.15 -3.06
N GLU A 110 0.59 3.29 -3.27
CA GLU A 110 2.03 3.37 -3.57
C GLU A 110 2.88 2.81 -2.42
N ARG A 111 2.49 3.05 -1.15
CA ARG A 111 3.15 2.41 0.00
C ARG A 111 2.98 0.88 0.00
N GLN A 112 1.83 0.36 -0.42
CA GLN A 112 1.64 -1.08 -0.55
C GLN A 112 2.50 -1.66 -1.66
N ALA A 113 2.61 -0.98 -2.81
CA ALA A 113 3.51 -1.36 -3.89
C ALA A 113 4.97 -1.39 -3.42
N GLN A 114 5.40 -0.35 -2.68
CA GLN A 114 6.75 -0.29 -2.12
C GLN A 114 7.05 -1.44 -1.16
N GLN A 115 6.06 -1.88 -0.36
CA GLN A 115 6.24 -3.05 0.50
C GLN A 115 6.50 -4.33 -0.30
N ILE A 116 5.85 -4.49 -1.46
CA ILE A 116 6.10 -5.63 -2.35
C ILE A 116 7.54 -5.56 -2.88
N GLU A 117 7.95 -4.41 -3.40
CA GLU A 117 9.30 -4.20 -3.93
C GLU A 117 10.38 -4.44 -2.87
N ASP A 118 10.18 -3.93 -1.66
CA ASP A 118 11.13 -4.11 -0.55
C ASP A 118 11.30 -5.59 -0.17
N VAL A 119 10.20 -6.36 -0.12
CA VAL A 119 10.25 -7.80 0.14
C VAL A 119 11.01 -8.53 -0.95
N LEU A 120 10.71 -8.24 -2.23
CA LEU A 120 11.38 -8.87 -3.36
C LEU A 120 12.87 -8.52 -3.42
N SER A 121 13.22 -7.26 -3.21
CA SER A 121 14.61 -6.80 -3.13
C SER A 121 15.36 -7.50 -1.99
N ALA A 122 14.75 -7.57 -0.80
CA ALA A 122 15.37 -8.26 0.33
C ALA A 122 15.62 -9.75 0.07
N ILE A 123 14.75 -10.42 -0.69
CA ILE A 123 14.97 -11.82 -1.11
C ILE A 123 16.17 -11.90 -2.07
N LEU A 124 16.29 -10.96 -2.99
CA LEU A 124 17.40 -10.92 -3.95
C LEU A 124 18.76 -10.68 -3.26
N ASP A 125 18.75 -9.96 -2.15
CA ASP A 125 19.95 -9.63 -1.38
C ASP A 125 20.36 -10.74 -0.37
N MET A 126 19.53 -11.79 -0.21
CA MET A 126 19.84 -12.92 0.66
C MET A 126 20.99 -13.77 0.11
N ASP A 127 21.56 -14.62 1.00
CA ASP A 127 22.48 -15.68 0.60
C ASP A 127 21.82 -16.61 -0.44
N SER A 128 22.65 -17.17 -1.32
CA SER A 128 22.17 -17.97 -2.46
C SER A 128 21.28 -19.13 -2.05
N GLN A 129 21.54 -19.77 -0.90
CA GLN A 129 20.77 -20.93 -0.45
C GLN A 129 19.39 -20.53 0.05
N SER A 130 19.30 -19.50 0.89
CA SER A 130 18.03 -18.93 1.39
C SER A 130 17.17 -18.42 0.23
N LYS A 131 17.78 -17.68 -0.70
CA LYS A 131 17.14 -17.19 -1.92
C LYS A 131 16.53 -18.31 -2.75
N CYS A 132 17.32 -19.33 -3.09
CA CYS A 132 16.85 -20.47 -3.89
C CYS A 132 15.67 -21.19 -3.23
N VAL A 133 15.71 -21.38 -1.92
CA VAL A 133 14.64 -22.05 -1.18
C VAL A 133 13.35 -21.21 -1.20
N LEU A 134 13.43 -19.91 -0.94
CA LEU A 134 12.24 -19.03 -0.98
C LEU A 134 11.68 -18.97 -2.40
N LEU A 135 12.52 -18.76 -3.41
CA LEU A 135 12.07 -18.72 -4.80
C LEU A 135 11.46 -20.05 -5.24
N ALA A 136 12.04 -21.19 -4.88
CA ALA A 136 11.48 -22.49 -5.23
C ALA A 136 10.13 -22.78 -4.57
N LEU A 137 9.88 -22.26 -3.37
CA LEU A 137 8.63 -22.45 -2.64
C LEU A 137 7.53 -21.47 -3.01
N TYR A 138 7.91 -20.24 -3.37
CA TYR A 138 6.94 -19.15 -3.59
C TYR A 138 6.88 -18.65 -5.05
N TYR A 139 7.84 -19.07 -5.92
CA TYR A 139 7.93 -18.65 -7.31
C TYR A 139 8.33 -19.79 -8.27
N PRO A 140 7.46 -20.48 -8.94
CA PRO A 140 6.02 -20.70 -8.76
C PRO A 140 5.77 -21.59 -7.54
N PHE A 141 4.61 -21.49 -6.94
CA PHE A 141 4.23 -22.28 -5.75
C PHE A 141 4.51 -23.77 -5.93
N ARG A 142 5.57 -24.25 -5.28
CA ARG A 142 5.91 -25.65 -5.25
C ARG A 142 5.64 -26.24 -3.86
N SER A 143 5.20 -27.48 -3.84
CA SER A 143 5.19 -28.24 -2.59
C SER A 143 6.61 -28.42 -2.06
N TYR A 144 6.75 -28.69 -0.77
CA TYR A 144 8.06 -28.98 -0.18
C TYR A 144 8.76 -30.18 -0.84
N LYS A 145 7.99 -31.15 -1.37
CA LYS A 145 8.55 -32.28 -2.11
C LYS A 145 9.13 -31.82 -3.43
N GLU A 146 8.37 -31.10 -4.21
CA GLU A 146 8.81 -30.58 -5.51
C GLU A 146 10.00 -29.62 -5.38
N ALA A 147 10.01 -28.77 -4.33
CA ALA A 147 11.13 -27.88 -4.05
C ALA A 147 12.39 -28.67 -3.65
N ALA A 148 12.24 -29.74 -2.88
CA ALA A 148 13.34 -30.63 -2.49
C ALA A 148 13.92 -31.36 -3.71
N ASP A 149 13.07 -31.90 -4.56
CA ASP A 149 13.47 -32.55 -5.80
C ASP A 149 14.16 -31.57 -6.77
N PHE A 150 13.60 -30.35 -6.92
CA PHE A 150 14.14 -29.30 -7.79
C PHE A 150 15.51 -28.79 -7.33
N LEU A 151 15.70 -28.62 -6.03
CA LEU A 151 16.96 -28.11 -5.45
C LEU A 151 17.97 -29.24 -5.11
N HIS A 152 17.61 -30.49 -5.37
CA HIS A 152 18.41 -31.69 -4.98
C HIS A 152 18.79 -31.69 -3.50
N MET A 153 17.83 -31.32 -2.62
CA MET A 153 18.00 -31.19 -1.18
C MET A 153 17.04 -32.11 -0.43
N ALA A 154 17.45 -32.58 0.76
CA ALA A 154 16.54 -33.31 1.63
C ALA A 154 15.39 -32.40 2.09
N LYS A 155 14.16 -32.91 2.14
CA LYS A 155 12.96 -32.16 2.58
C LYS A 155 13.15 -31.51 3.96
N ALA A 156 13.80 -32.18 4.90
CA ALA A 156 14.12 -31.64 6.22
C ALA A 156 15.05 -30.40 6.13
N THR A 157 15.97 -30.38 5.16
CA THR A 157 16.87 -29.26 4.90
C THR A 157 16.07 -28.07 4.36
N ILE A 158 15.13 -28.29 3.42
CA ILE A 158 14.24 -27.25 2.91
C ILE A 158 13.44 -26.61 4.05
N TYR A 159 12.86 -27.39 4.95
CA TYR A 159 12.13 -26.85 6.11
C TYR A 159 13.01 -25.95 7.00
N ARG A 160 14.24 -26.40 7.30
CA ARG A 160 15.18 -25.66 8.13
C ARG A 160 15.60 -24.35 7.45
N GLN A 161 16.01 -24.44 6.20
CA GLN A 161 16.44 -23.29 5.40
C GLN A 161 15.33 -22.28 5.22
N ARG A 162 14.11 -22.72 4.89
CA ARG A 162 12.94 -21.84 4.81
C ARG A 162 12.72 -21.06 6.11
N LYS A 163 12.78 -21.75 7.26
CA LYS A 163 12.61 -21.08 8.56
C LYS A 163 13.67 -20.00 8.76
N THR A 164 14.94 -20.32 8.55
CA THR A 164 16.05 -19.36 8.70
C THR A 164 15.89 -18.19 7.73
N ALA A 165 15.56 -18.44 6.46
CA ALA A 165 15.35 -17.42 5.46
C ALA A 165 14.19 -16.49 5.82
N LEU A 166 13.05 -17.03 6.27
CA LEU A 166 11.90 -16.23 6.71
C LEU A 166 12.22 -15.41 7.95
N ASP A 167 12.92 -15.97 8.94
CA ASP A 167 13.30 -15.24 10.15
C ASP A 167 14.22 -14.05 9.80
N SER A 168 15.17 -14.24 8.88
CA SER A 168 16.03 -13.18 8.35
C SER A 168 15.21 -12.11 7.60
N LEU A 169 14.29 -12.52 6.72
CA LEU A 169 13.43 -11.62 5.97
C LEU A 169 12.54 -10.79 6.90
N PHE A 170 11.92 -11.40 7.90
CA PHE A 170 11.10 -10.69 8.89
C PHE A 170 11.93 -9.66 9.68
N ALA A 171 13.16 -10.01 10.06
CA ALA A 171 14.05 -9.08 10.76
C ALA A 171 14.44 -7.87 9.90
N THR A 172 14.65 -8.09 8.59
CA THR A 172 14.96 -7.03 7.63
C THR A 172 13.74 -6.13 7.42
N MET A 173 12.56 -6.71 7.15
CA MET A 173 11.33 -5.95 6.92
C MET A 173 10.86 -5.19 8.16
N TYR A 174 11.10 -5.73 9.36
CA TYR A 174 10.77 -5.04 10.61
C TYR A 174 11.54 -3.71 10.77
N LYS A 175 12.71 -3.58 10.12
CA LYS A 175 13.54 -2.36 10.13
C LYS A 175 13.22 -1.42 8.97
N SER A 176 12.57 -1.91 7.91
CA SER A 176 12.22 -1.12 6.74
C SER A 176 11.19 -0.03 7.07
N ASP A 177 11.34 1.14 6.45
CA ASP A 177 10.44 2.28 6.63
C ASP A 177 9.06 2.04 6.03
N SER A 178 8.97 1.23 4.96
CA SER A 178 7.70 0.88 4.31
C SER A 178 6.78 0.01 5.20
N PHE A 179 7.35 -0.62 6.25
CA PHE A 179 6.66 -1.46 7.24
C PHE A 179 6.46 -0.75 8.60
N ARG A 180 6.64 0.57 8.67
CA ARG A 180 6.43 1.39 9.88
C ARG A 180 5.03 1.93 10.08
#